data_a5d95bbfbd86734ac837802e7b5339e4
#
_entry.id   a5d95bbfbd86734ac837802e7b5339e4
#
_cell.length_a   1.000
_cell.length_b   1.000
_cell.length_c   1.000
_cell.angle_alpha   90.00
_cell.angle_beta   90.00
_cell.angle_gamma   90.00
#
_symmetry.space_group_name_H-M   'P 1'
#
loop_
_entity.id
_entity.type
_entity.pdbx_description
1 polymer ?
#
loop_
_entity_poly.entity_id
_entity_poly.type
_entity_poly.pdbx_seq_one_letter_code
_entity_poly.pdbx_strand_id
1 'polypeptide(L)'
;MSSVFTVKIVGPAGAGIKSGGLLLSRILLSHGQHLIDYSEYPSLVRGGHNTYQVSFSHQPVSSIHYQLSLLISLEPNHWQLHKTELTKKSLVFGPDAPLVLPLSDLVKPIGGHIYANTVALGVIAYCFGFDPSICHSEIINTFSLDSPNLTAFDAGFQYAQNNFIQYQDIFKIHSNAPVKRALIVDGSEAFGHGFLVGGGNFYAAYPMTPSTGLLHFLAQKQLTHPITVLHPEDEISSASLAVGAAFAGARAAVGTSGGGFALMNETVSFCGVANLGVVFYLASRPGPATGLPTWTAQGDLLHAVFSGHGEFNKIVLTPGTHAESYQAAIEALNLAARFDVPVIVLTDKLLAESSASFTPPTYIPKVVSSPRHLPGSDDSFYMANSYEHDQNGFSIEDASLVKKVVTARLSLSKKIVKYLPKPVFYGSDQAKTLILTWGSTKMAVLEALNMLDNPSKIGLLHFPSLWPINPNWALMFKPFKNILVIENNATSQLSTLLASAFPFKPTSTLLNCDGRPIYPEQIVKYLKPYVS
;
A
#
# COMPACT_ATOMS: atom_id res chain seq x y z
N MET A 1 7.32 24.45 11.73
CA MET A 1 6.91 23.08 11.32
C MET A 1 5.40 23.02 11.35
N SER A 2 4.73 22.56 10.31
CA SER A 2 3.28 22.34 10.34
C SER A 2 2.99 21.22 11.34
N SER A 3 1.99 21.43 12.21
CA SER A 3 1.59 20.41 13.18
C SER A 3 0.87 19.28 12.43
N VAL A 4 1.38 18.05 12.50
CA VAL A 4 0.63 16.86 12.09
C VAL A 4 -0.24 16.45 13.27
N PHE A 5 -1.52 16.26 13.02
CA PHE A 5 -2.47 15.74 14.00
C PHE A 5 -2.77 14.28 13.71
N THR A 6 -2.98 13.50 14.76
CA THR A 6 -3.33 12.09 14.64
C THR A 6 -4.54 11.78 15.51
N VAL A 7 -5.59 11.26 14.88
CA VAL A 7 -6.82 10.81 15.52
C VAL A 7 -6.92 9.31 15.42
N LYS A 8 -7.32 8.65 16.51
CA LYS A 8 -7.61 7.21 16.53
C LYS A 8 -9.01 6.95 17.09
N ILE A 9 -9.80 6.16 16.37
CA ILE A 9 -11.10 5.65 16.80
C ILE A 9 -10.95 4.16 17.08
N VAL A 10 -11.38 3.70 18.25
CA VAL A 10 -11.20 2.32 18.68
C VAL A 10 -12.53 1.72 19.20
N GLY A 11 -12.70 0.41 18.99
CA GLY A 11 -13.89 -0.30 19.45
C GLY A 11 -13.96 -1.73 18.89
N PRO A 12 -15.05 -2.47 19.13
CA PRO A 12 -15.21 -3.84 18.66
C PRO A 12 -15.55 -3.90 17.16
N ALA A 13 -15.35 -5.07 16.56
CA ALA A 13 -15.83 -5.33 15.21
C ALA A 13 -17.35 -5.19 15.12
N GLY A 14 -17.84 -4.55 14.06
CA GLY A 14 -19.26 -4.24 13.88
C GLY A 14 -19.69 -2.86 14.40
N ALA A 15 -18.85 -2.15 15.16
CA ALA A 15 -19.16 -0.79 15.64
C ALA A 15 -18.96 0.31 14.55
N GLY A 16 -18.75 -0.05 13.30
CA GLY A 16 -18.58 0.90 12.20
C GLY A 16 -17.27 1.69 12.24
N ILE A 17 -16.21 1.16 12.88
CA ILE A 17 -14.90 1.83 13.02
C ILE A 17 -14.34 2.28 11.67
N LYS A 18 -14.29 1.37 10.69
CA LYS A 18 -13.78 1.70 9.34
C LYS A 18 -14.68 2.72 8.62
N SER A 19 -16.00 2.56 8.69
CA SER A 19 -16.95 3.47 8.03
C SER A 19 -16.88 4.89 8.61
N GLY A 20 -16.85 5.01 9.95
CA GLY A 20 -16.68 6.30 10.62
C GLY A 20 -15.33 6.94 10.32
N GLY A 21 -14.26 6.12 10.30
CA GLY A 21 -12.92 6.58 9.94
C GLY A 21 -12.83 7.10 8.50
N LEU A 22 -13.39 6.39 7.54
CA LEU A 22 -13.42 6.85 6.13
C LEU A 22 -14.25 8.12 5.96
N LEU A 23 -15.35 8.28 6.71
CA LEU A 23 -16.11 9.53 6.74
C LEU A 23 -15.28 10.67 7.31
N LEU A 24 -14.52 10.44 8.41
CA LEU A 24 -13.57 11.43 8.93
C LEU A 24 -12.54 11.84 7.87
N SER A 25 -11.99 10.88 7.16
CA SER A 25 -11.01 11.16 6.08
C SER A 25 -11.60 12.03 4.96
N ARG A 26 -12.87 11.80 4.58
CA ARG A 26 -13.59 12.66 3.60
C ARG A 26 -13.81 14.07 4.15
N ILE A 27 -14.25 14.20 5.39
CA ILE A 27 -14.41 15.50 6.07
C ILE A 27 -13.09 16.26 6.10
N LEU A 28 -11.98 15.60 6.44
CA LEU A 28 -10.65 16.20 6.44
C LEU A 28 -10.22 16.68 5.04
N LEU A 29 -10.42 15.86 4.01
CA LEU A 29 -10.11 16.23 2.64
C LEU A 29 -10.92 17.46 2.18
N SER A 30 -12.20 17.52 2.52
CA SER A 30 -13.09 18.66 2.21
C SER A 30 -12.72 19.93 2.96
N HIS A 31 -12.02 19.80 4.12
CA HIS A 31 -11.39 20.93 4.82
C HIS A 31 -9.97 21.25 4.29
N GLY A 32 -9.57 20.70 3.16
CA GLY A 32 -8.27 20.97 2.53
C GLY A 32 -7.07 20.35 3.26
N GLN A 33 -7.30 19.27 4.03
CA GLN A 33 -6.22 18.56 4.70
C GLN A 33 -5.67 17.43 3.81
N HIS A 34 -4.36 17.23 3.85
CA HIS A 34 -3.71 16.01 3.39
C HIS A 34 -3.75 14.97 4.51
N LEU A 35 -3.94 13.72 4.14
CA LEU A 35 -4.08 12.65 5.13
C LEU A 35 -3.51 11.32 4.66
N ILE A 36 -3.22 10.47 5.63
CA ILE A 36 -2.99 9.04 5.48
C ILE A 36 -3.63 8.30 6.66
N ASP A 37 -4.30 7.19 6.39
CA ASP A 37 -4.91 6.37 7.42
C ASP A 37 -4.25 4.99 7.56
N TYR A 38 -4.62 4.28 8.61
CA TYR A 38 -4.27 2.90 8.84
C TYR A 38 -5.30 2.23 9.76
N SER A 39 -5.72 1.03 9.38
CA SER A 39 -6.64 0.23 10.18
C SER A 39 -5.96 -1.01 10.72
N GLU A 40 -6.17 -1.28 12.02
CA GLU A 40 -5.81 -2.53 12.66
C GLU A 40 -7.08 -3.28 13.06
N TYR A 41 -7.15 -4.55 12.71
CA TYR A 41 -8.27 -5.40 13.04
C TYR A 41 -7.79 -6.86 13.20
N PRO A 42 -8.32 -7.59 14.22
CA PRO A 42 -8.04 -9.01 14.33
C PRO A 42 -8.77 -9.78 13.22
N SER A 43 -8.25 -10.94 12.86
CA SER A 43 -8.92 -11.84 11.90
C SER A 43 -10.11 -12.57 12.56
N LEU A 44 -11.07 -11.78 13.07
CA LEU A 44 -12.28 -12.26 13.76
C LEU A 44 -13.52 -11.65 13.11
N VAL A 45 -14.59 -12.45 12.97
CA VAL A 45 -15.85 -11.99 12.37
C VAL A 45 -16.61 -11.05 13.31
N ARG A 46 -16.55 -11.27 14.61
CA ARG A 46 -17.19 -10.44 15.66
C ARG A 46 -16.28 -10.33 16.88
N GLY A 47 -16.43 -9.21 17.61
CA GLY A 47 -15.60 -8.91 18.77
C GLY A 47 -14.18 -8.50 18.37
N GLY A 48 -13.25 -8.57 19.34
CA GLY A 48 -11.88 -8.10 19.16
C GLY A 48 -11.76 -6.58 19.23
N HIS A 49 -10.55 -6.11 19.00
CA HIS A 49 -10.21 -4.69 19.11
C HIS A 49 -9.82 -4.16 17.72
N ASN A 50 -10.69 -3.34 17.16
CA ASN A 50 -10.46 -2.68 15.88
C ASN A 50 -10.06 -1.24 16.11
N THR A 51 -9.18 -0.73 15.25
CA THR A 51 -8.77 0.66 15.25
C THR A 51 -8.83 1.26 13.85
N TYR A 52 -9.11 2.55 13.81
CA TYR A 52 -8.89 3.38 12.63
C TYR A 52 -8.09 4.60 13.08
N GLN A 53 -6.92 4.78 12.51
CA GLN A 53 -6.02 5.89 12.81
C GLN A 53 -5.82 6.72 11.56
N VAL A 54 -5.89 8.04 11.69
CA VAL A 54 -5.61 8.98 10.60
C VAL A 54 -4.66 10.05 11.07
N SER A 55 -3.59 10.27 10.31
CA SER A 55 -2.66 11.39 10.48
C SER A 55 -2.90 12.40 9.36
N PHE A 56 -2.99 13.69 9.70
CA PHE A 56 -3.34 14.73 8.74
C PHE A 56 -2.71 16.08 9.07
N SER A 57 -2.55 16.90 8.04
CA SER A 57 -2.04 18.27 8.11
C SER A 57 -2.47 19.06 6.86
N HIS A 58 -2.34 20.39 6.91
CA HIS A 58 -2.47 21.25 5.71
C HIS A 58 -1.30 21.11 4.71
N GLN A 59 -0.19 20.50 5.13
CA GLN A 59 0.91 20.08 4.27
C GLN A 59 0.82 18.58 3.97
N PRO A 60 1.41 18.09 2.89
CA PRO A 60 1.45 16.65 2.61
C PRO A 60 2.01 15.85 3.79
N VAL A 61 1.27 14.83 4.21
CA VAL A 61 1.65 13.85 5.24
C VAL A 61 1.97 12.54 4.55
N SER A 62 3.14 12.01 4.80
CA SER A 62 3.63 10.80 4.12
C SER A 62 3.37 9.52 4.91
N SER A 63 3.18 9.57 6.22
CA SER A 63 3.03 8.39 7.08
C SER A 63 2.12 8.66 8.27
N ILE A 64 1.60 7.58 8.85
CA ILE A 64 0.91 7.62 10.15
C ILE A 64 1.92 7.87 11.26
N HIS A 65 1.52 8.67 12.26
CA HIS A 65 2.31 8.96 13.45
C HIS A 65 1.89 8.09 14.63
N TYR A 66 2.85 7.72 15.49
CA TYR A 66 2.59 6.91 16.68
C TYR A 66 1.86 7.69 17.77
N GLN A 67 2.24 8.97 17.97
CA GLN A 67 1.67 9.79 19.02
C GLN A 67 0.30 10.36 18.60
N LEU A 68 -0.69 10.18 19.47
CA LEU A 68 -2.06 10.61 19.21
C LEU A 68 -2.33 12.02 19.73
N SER A 69 -3.02 12.83 18.95
CA SER A 69 -3.63 14.08 19.40
C SER A 69 -4.96 13.81 20.10
N LEU A 70 -5.78 12.91 19.55
CA LEU A 70 -7.09 12.57 20.06
C LEU A 70 -7.37 11.08 19.88
N LEU A 71 -7.89 10.45 20.94
CA LEU A 71 -8.37 9.06 20.94
C LEU A 71 -9.84 9.03 21.33
N ILE A 72 -10.68 8.36 20.56
CA ILE A 72 -12.07 8.06 20.96
C ILE A 72 -12.26 6.56 21.07
N SER A 73 -12.73 6.12 22.24
CA SER A 73 -13.17 4.76 22.48
C SER A 73 -14.69 4.67 22.37
N LEU A 74 -15.17 3.77 21.50
CA LEU A 74 -16.62 3.54 21.36
C LEU A 74 -17.16 2.59 22.44
N GLU A 75 -16.28 1.84 23.12
CA GLU A 75 -16.61 0.90 24.18
C GLU A 75 -15.69 1.07 25.39
N PRO A 76 -16.10 0.67 26.59
CA PRO A 76 -15.28 0.73 27.80
C PRO A 76 -13.96 -0.06 27.65
N ASN A 77 -12.92 0.40 28.33
CA ASN A 77 -11.59 -0.21 28.45
C ASN A 77 -10.75 -0.28 27.16
N HIS A 78 -11.27 -0.06 25.96
CA HIS A 78 -10.51 -0.14 24.70
C HIS A 78 -9.42 0.92 24.61
N TRP A 79 -9.64 2.14 25.13
CA TRP A 79 -8.63 3.21 25.14
C TRP A 79 -7.36 2.85 25.93
N GLN A 80 -7.49 1.96 26.94
CA GLN A 80 -6.37 1.58 27.80
C GLN A 80 -5.27 0.82 27.07
N LEU A 81 -5.62 0.14 25.97
CA LEU A 81 -4.67 -0.57 25.10
C LEU A 81 -3.71 0.38 24.37
N HIS A 82 -4.08 1.67 24.29
CA HIS A 82 -3.32 2.71 23.57
C HIS A 82 -2.59 3.70 24.48
N LYS A 83 -2.44 3.42 25.78
CA LYS A 83 -1.79 4.34 26.74
C LYS A 83 -0.39 4.77 26.30
N THR A 84 0.36 3.90 25.65
CA THR A 84 1.72 4.18 25.18
C THR A 84 1.78 5.14 23.99
N GLU A 85 0.66 5.31 23.28
CA GLU A 85 0.54 6.22 22.14
C GLU A 85 0.12 7.64 22.58
N LEU A 86 -0.28 7.80 23.87
CA LEU A 86 -0.76 9.06 24.42
C LEU A 86 0.38 9.92 24.95
N THR A 87 0.22 11.23 24.79
CA THR A 87 1.06 12.27 25.39
C THR A 87 0.27 13.03 26.46
N LYS A 88 0.92 13.92 27.20
CA LYS A 88 0.23 14.81 28.16
C LYS A 88 -0.76 15.77 27.50
N LYS A 89 -0.68 15.96 26.18
CA LYS A 89 -1.56 16.84 25.40
C LYS A 89 -2.67 16.08 24.69
N SER A 90 -2.67 14.77 24.74
CA SER A 90 -3.67 13.93 24.07
C SER A 90 -5.01 14.02 24.76
N LEU A 91 -6.10 14.18 24.00
CA LEU A 91 -7.46 14.08 24.49
C LEU A 91 -7.95 12.64 24.32
N VAL A 92 -8.61 12.11 25.36
CA VAL A 92 -9.11 10.73 25.38
C VAL A 92 -10.59 10.75 25.78
N PHE A 93 -11.47 10.43 24.83
CA PHE A 93 -12.91 10.36 25.01
C PHE A 93 -13.41 8.92 25.00
N GLY A 94 -14.43 8.64 25.77
CA GLY A 94 -15.10 7.33 25.78
C GLY A 94 -15.99 7.13 27.01
N PRO A 95 -16.73 6.01 27.11
CA PRO A 95 -17.65 5.77 28.21
C PRO A 95 -16.98 5.75 29.60
N ASP A 96 -15.73 5.29 29.68
CA ASP A 96 -14.92 5.19 30.90
C ASP A 96 -13.55 5.91 30.75
N ALA A 97 -13.42 6.77 29.75
CA ALA A 97 -12.19 7.52 29.49
C ALA A 97 -12.08 8.76 30.40
N PRO A 98 -10.89 9.40 30.50
CA PRO A 98 -10.71 10.65 31.24
C PRO A 98 -11.71 11.75 30.87
N LEU A 99 -12.12 11.83 29.60
CA LEU A 99 -13.21 12.69 29.13
C LEU A 99 -14.40 11.79 28.82
N VAL A 100 -15.34 11.74 29.77
CA VAL A 100 -16.51 10.83 29.70
C VAL A 100 -17.44 11.24 28.57
N LEU A 101 -17.65 10.32 27.63
CA LEU A 101 -18.60 10.46 26.52
C LEU A 101 -19.68 9.37 26.67
N PRO A 102 -20.91 9.70 27.09
CA PRO A 102 -21.96 8.72 27.36
C PRO A 102 -22.64 8.26 26.06
N LEU A 103 -21.89 7.53 25.24
CA LEU A 103 -22.30 7.10 23.88
C LEU A 103 -23.65 6.38 23.92
N SER A 104 -23.87 5.46 24.88
CA SER A 104 -25.12 4.71 24.99
C SER A 104 -26.35 5.61 25.15
N ASP A 105 -26.23 6.67 25.94
CA ASP A 105 -27.34 7.60 26.17
C ASP A 105 -27.57 8.49 24.95
N LEU A 106 -26.48 8.92 24.27
CA LEU A 106 -26.56 9.77 23.08
C LEU A 106 -27.16 9.03 21.88
N VAL A 107 -26.87 7.74 21.71
CA VAL A 107 -27.36 6.98 20.54
C VAL A 107 -28.73 6.34 20.75
N LYS A 108 -29.19 6.18 22.01
CA LYS A 108 -30.48 5.54 22.32
C LYS A 108 -31.67 6.21 21.64
N PRO A 109 -31.80 7.54 21.63
CA PRO A 109 -32.90 8.23 20.94
C PRO A 109 -32.83 8.13 19.40
N ILE A 110 -31.63 7.81 18.84
CA ILE A 110 -31.36 7.87 17.41
C ILE A 110 -31.54 6.50 16.73
N GLY A 111 -31.50 5.41 17.52
CA GLY A 111 -31.65 4.04 16.96
C GLY A 111 -30.55 3.06 17.36
N GLY A 112 -29.66 3.41 18.30
CA GLY A 112 -28.73 2.49 18.93
C GLY A 112 -27.28 2.62 18.50
N HIS A 113 -26.46 1.65 18.93
CA HIS A 113 -24.99 1.70 18.87
C HIS A 113 -24.37 1.83 17.48
N ILE A 114 -25.09 1.53 16.41
CA ILE A 114 -24.62 1.69 15.04
C ILE A 114 -24.22 3.14 14.70
N TYR A 115 -24.75 4.12 15.45
CA TYR A 115 -24.50 5.55 15.26
C TYR A 115 -23.39 6.10 16.18
N ALA A 116 -22.80 5.27 17.05
CA ALA A 116 -21.80 5.72 18.02
C ALA A 116 -20.54 6.32 17.34
N ASN A 117 -20.14 5.76 16.22
CA ASN A 117 -19.04 6.28 15.40
C ASN A 117 -19.33 7.69 14.86
N THR A 118 -20.58 7.98 14.48
CA THR A 118 -20.96 9.31 13.97
C THR A 118 -21.12 10.33 15.10
N VAL A 119 -21.59 9.92 16.28
CA VAL A 119 -21.52 10.75 17.50
C VAL A 119 -20.07 11.13 17.81
N ALA A 120 -19.15 10.17 17.74
CA ALA A 120 -17.72 10.42 17.94
C ALA A 120 -17.17 11.45 16.94
N LEU A 121 -17.60 11.43 15.67
CA LEU A 121 -17.21 12.43 14.66
C LEU A 121 -17.67 13.84 15.04
N GLY A 122 -18.84 14.02 15.64
CA GLY A 122 -19.30 15.32 16.16
C GLY A 122 -18.36 15.87 17.23
N VAL A 123 -17.88 15.02 18.15
CA VAL A 123 -16.89 15.42 19.17
C VAL A 123 -15.55 15.80 18.54
N ILE A 124 -15.08 15.02 17.56
CA ILE A 124 -13.84 15.33 16.82
C ILE A 124 -13.98 16.68 16.12
N ALA A 125 -15.10 16.89 15.42
CA ALA A 125 -15.37 18.15 14.70
C ALA A 125 -15.31 19.37 15.62
N TYR A 126 -15.85 19.26 16.82
CA TYR A 126 -15.79 20.32 17.84
C TYR A 126 -14.36 20.63 18.29
N CYS A 127 -13.55 19.60 18.57
CA CYS A 127 -12.16 19.76 19.03
C CYS A 127 -11.24 20.34 17.95
N PHE A 128 -11.51 20.03 16.67
CA PHE A 128 -10.68 20.48 15.55
C PHE A 128 -11.22 21.74 14.84
N GLY A 129 -12.38 22.24 15.24
CA GLY A 129 -13.01 23.42 14.63
C GLY A 129 -13.43 23.17 13.18
N PHE A 130 -13.96 21.98 12.88
CA PHE A 130 -14.50 21.69 11.55
C PHE A 130 -15.78 22.52 11.32
N ASP A 131 -15.98 22.93 10.08
CA ASP A 131 -17.22 23.56 9.65
C ASP A 131 -18.35 22.51 9.64
N PRO A 132 -19.41 22.65 10.50
CA PRO A 132 -20.51 21.70 10.53
C PRO A 132 -21.23 21.54 9.19
N SER A 133 -21.28 22.57 8.36
CA SER A 133 -21.93 22.53 7.03
C SER A 133 -21.19 21.59 6.08
N ILE A 134 -19.86 21.58 6.11
CA ILE A 134 -19.01 20.65 5.36
C ILE A 134 -19.21 19.22 5.89
N CYS A 135 -19.22 19.05 7.21
CA CYS A 135 -19.46 17.74 7.84
C CYS A 135 -20.82 17.16 7.44
N HIS A 136 -21.90 17.96 7.50
CA HIS A 136 -23.23 17.55 7.06
C HIS A 136 -23.24 17.16 5.57
N SER A 137 -22.59 17.94 4.71
CA SER A 137 -22.50 17.62 3.29
C SER A 137 -21.85 16.25 3.05
N GLU A 138 -20.75 15.93 3.77
CA GLU A 138 -20.08 14.64 3.63
C GLU A 138 -20.90 13.47 4.21
N ILE A 139 -21.67 13.70 5.28
CA ILE A 139 -22.61 12.72 5.83
C ILE A 139 -23.73 12.42 4.81
N ILE A 140 -24.31 13.46 4.20
CA ILE A 140 -25.36 13.31 3.18
C ILE A 140 -24.81 12.56 1.96
N ASN A 141 -23.62 12.91 1.49
CA ASN A 141 -22.97 12.24 0.36
C ASN A 141 -22.69 10.76 0.64
N THR A 142 -22.48 10.40 1.91
CA THR A 142 -22.15 9.03 2.31
C THR A 142 -23.38 8.17 2.58
N PHE A 143 -24.42 8.72 3.20
CA PHE A 143 -25.58 7.95 3.67
C PHE A 143 -26.91 8.35 3.00
N SER A 144 -27.35 9.56 3.10
CA SER A 144 -28.48 10.23 2.48
C SER A 144 -28.93 11.43 3.35
N LEU A 145 -29.79 12.29 2.80
CA LEU A 145 -30.32 13.47 3.51
C LEU A 145 -31.16 13.09 4.76
N ASP A 146 -31.93 12.01 4.67
CA ASP A 146 -32.81 11.56 5.77
C ASP A 146 -32.12 10.61 6.74
N SER A 147 -30.78 10.54 6.70
CA SER A 147 -30.02 9.61 7.52
C SER A 147 -29.99 10.03 8.99
N PRO A 148 -30.28 9.13 9.94
CA PRO A 148 -30.07 9.38 11.36
C PRO A 148 -28.61 9.74 11.74
N ASN A 149 -27.67 9.56 10.83
CA ASN A 149 -26.27 9.97 11.02
C ASN A 149 -26.13 11.49 11.16
N LEU A 150 -26.99 12.31 10.54
CA LEU A 150 -26.97 13.76 10.76
C LEU A 150 -27.31 14.08 12.22
N THR A 151 -28.41 13.52 12.75
CA THR A 151 -28.81 13.68 14.16
C THR A 151 -27.72 13.17 15.11
N ALA A 152 -27.05 12.06 14.76
CA ALA A 152 -25.96 11.50 15.55
C ALA A 152 -24.73 12.42 15.61
N PHE A 153 -24.34 12.99 14.48
CA PHE A 153 -23.26 13.98 14.43
C PHE A 153 -23.59 15.21 15.30
N ASP A 154 -24.78 15.77 15.13
CA ASP A 154 -25.23 16.95 15.90
C ASP A 154 -25.30 16.67 17.40
N ALA A 155 -25.79 15.49 17.81
CA ALA A 155 -25.78 15.08 19.20
C ALA A 155 -24.37 15.04 19.80
N GLY A 156 -23.38 14.50 19.08
CA GLY A 156 -22.00 14.49 19.51
C GLY A 156 -21.37 15.87 19.58
N PHE A 157 -21.61 16.71 18.57
CA PHE A 157 -21.12 18.08 18.51
C PHE A 157 -21.71 18.95 19.63
N GLN A 158 -23.02 18.91 19.84
CA GLN A 158 -23.73 19.64 20.92
C GLN A 158 -23.28 19.15 22.29
N TYR A 159 -23.13 17.83 22.47
CA TYR A 159 -22.63 17.29 23.73
C TYR A 159 -21.24 17.83 24.06
N ALA A 160 -20.33 17.86 23.08
CA ALA A 160 -19.00 18.43 23.25
C ALA A 160 -19.05 19.94 23.56
N GLN A 161 -19.91 20.69 22.88
CA GLN A 161 -20.11 22.12 23.11
C GLN A 161 -20.60 22.42 24.54
N ASN A 162 -21.48 21.59 25.10
CA ASN A 162 -22.05 21.82 26.43
C ASN A 162 -21.13 21.34 27.57
N ASN A 163 -20.31 20.29 27.34
CA ASN A 163 -19.57 19.63 28.43
C ASN A 163 -18.04 19.80 28.32
N PHE A 164 -17.51 20.21 27.16
CA PHE A 164 -16.07 20.27 26.88
C PHE A 164 -15.64 21.62 26.28
N ILE A 165 -16.25 22.71 26.75
CA ILE A 165 -16.05 24.08 26.24
C ILE A 165 -14.57 24.49 26.19
N GLN A 166 -13.74 24.00 27.12
CA GLN A 166 -12.31 24.27 27.19
C GLN A 166 -11.51 23.60 26.07
N TYR A 167 -12.09 22.66 25.32
CA TYR A 167 -11.47 21.96 24.21
C TYR A 167 -12.01 22.40 22.84
N GLN A 168 -12.83 23.45 22.80
CA GLN A 168 -13.27 24.03 21.54
C GLN A 168 -12.07 24.48 20.72
N ASP A 169 -12.00 24.07 19.48
CA ASP A 169 -10.93 24.43 18.52
C ASP A 169 -9.50 24.24 19.05
N ILE A 170 -9.30 23.38 20.06
CA ILE A 170 -7.98 23.20 20.70
C ILE A 170 -6.92 22.73 19.70
N PHE A 171 -7.33 21.96 18.69
CA PHE A 171 -6.50 21.49 17.60
C PHE A 171 -6.85 22.22 16.30
N LYS A 172 -7.25 23.47 16.38
CA LYS A 172 -7.76 24.25 15.24
C LYS A 172 -6.96 24.01 13.96
N ILE A 173 -7.64 23.43 12.98
CA ILE A 173 -7.05 23.26 11.64
C ILE A 173 -7.15 24.57 10.86
N HIS A 174 -6.18 24.80 9.98
CA HIS A 174 -6.33 25.81 8.95
C HIS A 174 -7.20 25.22 7.84
N SER A 175 -8.44 25.72 7.72
CA SER A 175 -9.31 25.34 6.61
C SER A 175 -8.77 26.00 5.34
N ASN A 176 -8.29 25.19 4.42
CA ASN A 176 -7.86 25.61 3.09
C ASN A 176 -8.94 25.25 2.06
N ALA A 177 -8.83 25.82 0.87
CA ALA A 177 -9.65 25.33 -0.24
C ALA A 177 -9.40 23.81 -0.42
N PRO A 178 -10.44 23.03 -0.74
CA PRO A 178 -10.31 21.59 -0.98
C PRO A 178 -9.15 21.28 -1.94
N VAL A 179 -8.41 20.23 -1.66
CA VAL A 179 -7.30 19.81 -2.54
C VAL A 179 -7.88 19.44 -3.90
N LYS A 180 -7.60 20.25 -4.91
CA LYS A 180 -8.19 20.09 -6.25
C LYS A 180 -7.94 18.68 -6.80
N ARG A 181 -9.02 17.99 -7.22
CA ARG A 181 -9.01 16.66 -7.81
C ARG A 181 -8.45 15.55 -6.90
N ALA A 182 -8.24 15.80 -5.62
CA ALA A 182 -7.80 14.74 -4.72
C ALA A 182 -8.95 13.77 -4.44
N LEU A 183 -8.60 12.49 -4.43
CA LEU A 183 -9.44 11.37 -4.02
C LEU A 183 -8.83 10.76 -2.76
N ILE A 184 -9.64 10.11 -1.97
CA ILE A 184 -9.15 9.20 -0.94
C ILE A 184 -9.18 7.81 -1.56
N VAL A 185 -8.01 7.22 -1.72
CA VAL A 185 -7.86 5.87 -2.29
C VAL A 185 -6.86 5.07 -1.45
N ASP A 186 -7.11 3.79 -1.29
CA ASP A 186 -6.09 2.90 -0.76
C ASP A 186 -5.08 2.48 -1.86
N GLY A 187 -3.98 1.82 -1.45
CA GLY A 187 -2.95 1.46 -2.40
C GLY A 187 -3.38 0.40 -3.41
N SER A 188 -4.35 -0.46 -3.06
CA SER A 188 -4.97 -1.43 -3.97
C SER A 188 -5.86 -0.73 -5.01
N GLU A 189 -6.66 0.25 -4.58
CA GLU A 189 -7.47 1.09 -5.47
C GLU A 189 -6.58 1.92 -6.40
N ALA A 190 -5.50 2.51 -5.88
CA ALA A 190 -4.52 3.24 -6.68
C ALA A 190 -3.90 2.33 -7.77
N PHE A 191 -3.49 1.10 -7.41
CA PHE A 191 -3.04 0.10 -8.37
C PHE A 191 -4.12 -0.23 -9.39
N GLY A 192 -5.36 -0.46 -8.94
CA GLY A 192 -6.50 -0.77 -9.80
C GLY A 192 -6.80 0.33 -10.82
N HIS A 193 -6.75 1.59 -10.41
CA HIS A 193 -6.87 2.73 -11.33
C HIS A 193 -5.74 2.73 -12.37
N GLY A 194 -4.49 2.54 -11.92
CA GLY A 194 -3.34 2.43 -12.81
C GLY A 194 -3.45 1.24 -13.77
N PHE A 195 -3.97 0.11 -13.30
CA PHE A 195 -4.21 -1.09 -14.10
C PHE A 195 -5.19 -0.82 -15.25
N LEU A 196 -6.33 -0.19 -14.95
CA LEU A 196 -7.33 0.17 -15.96
C LEU A 196 -6.78 1.18 -16.98
N VAL A 197 -6.12 2.24 -16.51
CA VAL A 197 -5.52 3.27 -17.38
C VAL A 197 -4.36 2.70 -18.22
N GLY A 198 -3.61 1.74 -17.68
CA GLY A 198 -2.58 0.98 -18.39
C GLY A 198 -3.12 -0.02 -19.41
N GLY A 199 -4.45 -0.10 -19.58
CA GLY A 199 -5.12 -1.03 -20.52
C GLY A 199 -5.24 -2.46 -20.00
N GLY A 200 -5.14 -2.67 -18.68
CA GLY A 200 -5.42 -3.96 -18.06
C GLY A 200 -6.88 -4.35 -18.27
N ASN A 201 -7.12 -5.56 -18.78
CA ASN A 201 -8.45 -6.01 -19.18
C ASN A 201 -8.83 -7.42 -18.69
N PHE A 202 -7.94 -8.08 -17.94
CA PHE A 202 -8.23 -9.37 -17.30
C PHE A 202 -7.57 -9.43 -15.92
N TYR A 203 -8.35 -9.80 -14.91
CA TYR A 203 -7.87 -10.00 -13.54
C TYR A 203 -8.50 -11.24 -12.93
N ALA A 204 -7.69 -12.09 -12.31
CA ALA A 204 -8.16 -13.23 -11.53
C ALA A 204 -7.54 -13.23 -10.14
N ALA A 205 -8.30 -13.60 -9.12
CA ALA A 205 -7.75 -13.76 -7.77
C ALA A 205 -8.63 -14.66 -6.90
N TYR A 206 -8.02 -15.48 -6.08
CA TYR A 206 -8.63 -16.05 -4.89
C TYR A 206 -8.45 -15.07 -3.72
N PRO A 207 -9.50 -14.76 -2.93
CA PRO A 207 -9.44 -13.75 -1.89
C PRO A 207 -8.42 -14.08 -0.80
N MET A 208 -7.34 -13.33 -0.75
CA MET A 208 -6.31 -13.45 0.28
C MET A 208 -5.87 -12.06 0.76
N THR A 209 -6.14 -11.74 2.04
CA THR A 209 -5.71 -10.48 2.65
C THR A 209 -4.18 -10.34 2.59
N PRO A 210 -3.64 -9.15 2.21
CA PRO A 210 -4.32 -7.88 1.94
C PRO A 210 -4.63 -7.60 0.45
N SER A 211 -4.49 -8.57 -0.47
CA SER A 211 -4.74 -8.35 -1.91
C SER A 211 -6.23 -8.28 -2.29
N THR A 212 -7.12 -8.68 -1.38
CA THR A 212 -8.58 -8.76 -1.63
C THR A 212 -9.20 -7.41 -1.99
N GLY A 213 -8.64 -6.28 -1.52
CA GLY A 213 -9.10 -4.93 -1.86
C GLY A 213 -9.07 -4.69 -3.37
N LEU A 214 -8.01 -5.11 -4.05
CA LEU A 214 -7.89 -4.99 -5.50
C LEU A 214 -8.96 -5.81 -6.25
N LEU A 215 -9.23 -7.04 -5.79
CA LEU A 215 -10.30 -7.88 -6.38
C LEU A 215 -11.66 -7.19 -6.29
N HIS A 216 -12.02 -6.67 -5.13
CA HIS A 216 -13.30 -5.97 -4.92
C HIS A 216 -13.40 -4.70 -5.78
N PHE A 217 -12.34 -3.89 -5.82
CA PHE A 217 -12.30 -2.68 -6.63
C PHE A 217 -12.50 -3.00 -8.12
N LEU A 218 -11.73 -3.93 -8.67
CA LEU A 218 -11.82 -4.27 -10.10
C LEU A 218 -13.15 -4.95 -10.46
N ALA A 219 -13.71 -5.78 -9.55
CA ALA A 219 -15.04 -6.37 -9.75
C ALA A 219 -16.16 -5.31 -9.86
N GLN A 220 -16.06 -4.23 -9.07
CA GLN A 220 -16.98 -3.09 -9.21
C GLN A 220 -16.77 -2.35 -10.54
N LYS A 221 -15.52 -2.18 -10.97
CA LYS A 221 -15.19 -1.49 -12.24
C LYS A 221 -15.60 -2.28 -13.48
N GLN A 222 -15.73 -3.59 -13.39
CA GLN A 222 -16.25 -4.44 -14.48
C GLN A 222 -17.63 -4.00 -14.98
N LEU A 223 -18.42 -3.33 -14.14
CA LEU A 223 -19.74 -2.80 -14.54
C LEU A 223 -19.65 -1.60 -15.49
N THR A 224 -18.51 -0.92 -15.55
CA THR A 224 -18.34 0.34 -16.29
C THR A 224 -17.12 0.37 -17.21
N HIS A 225 -16.24 -0.64 -17.14
CA HIS A 225 -15.01 -0.74 -17.93
C HIS A 225 -14.93 -2.10 -18.60
N PRO A 226 -14.30 -2.21 -19.78
CA PRO A 226 -14.12 -3.48 -20.52
C PRO A 226 -13.04 -4.35 -19.87
N ILE A 227 -13.29 -4.86 -18.69
CA ILE A 227 -12.42 -5.75 -17.92
C ILE A 227 -13.20 -7.01 -17.54
N THR A 228 -12.54 -8.16 -17.60
CA THR A 228 -13.03 -9.43 -17.04
C THR A 228 -12.37 -9.68 -15.70
N VAL A 229 -13.17 -9.87 -14.65
CA VAL A 229 -12.69 -10.17 -13.29
C VAL A 229 -13.26 -11.51 -12.85
N LEU A 230 -12.39 -12.44 -12.45
CA LEU A 230 -12.78 -13.79 -12.05
C LEU A 230 -12.30 -14.10 -10.62
N HIS A 231 -13.16 -14.83 -9.90
CA HIS A 231 -12.87 -15.38 -8.59
C HIS A 231 -12.96 -16.92 -8.68
N PRO A 232 -11.86 -17.59 -9.03
CA PRO A 232 -11.82 -19.06 -9.11
C PRO A 232 -11.65 -19.70 -7.73
N GLU A 233 -11.55 -21.04 -7.69
CA GLU A 233 -11.55 -21.85 -6.48
C GLU A 233 -10.26 -21.76 -5.64
N ASP A 234 -9.11 -21.40 -6.26
CA ASP A 234 -7.82 -21.28 -5.57
C ASP A 234 -6.81 -20.39 -6.32
N GLU A 235 -5.61 -20.24 -5.78
CA GLU A 235 -4.53 -19.43 -6.33
C GLU A 235 -3.93 -20.05 -7.60
N ILE A 236 -3.88 -21.38 -7.72
CA ILE A 236 -3.34 -22.08 -8.89
C ILE A 236 -4.23 -21.83 -10.09
N SER A 237 -5.53 -22.00 -9.91
CA SER A 237 -6.54 -21.68 -10.93
C SER A 237 -6.50 -20.21 -11.32
N SER A 238 -6.36 -19.29 -10.35
CA SER A 238 -6.26 -17.85 -10.60
C SER A 238 -5.07 -17.52 -11.51
N ALA A 239 -3.90 -18.07 -11.22
CA ALA A 239 -2.70 -17.85 -12.01
C ALA A 239 -2.82 -18.47 -13.41
N SER A 240 -3.37 -19.68 -13.51
CA SER A 240 -3.57 -20.38 -14.78
C SER A 240 -4.54 -19.64 -15.71
N LEU A 241 -5.63 -19.08 -15.16
CA LEU A 241 -6.56 -18.24 -15.91
C LEU A 241 -5.90 -16.97 -16.44
N ALA A 242 -5.08 -16.29 -15.62
CA ALA A 242 -4.34 -15.10 -16.05
C ALA A 242 -3.34 -15.43 -17.17
N VAL A 243 -2.68 -16.59 -17.10
CA VAL A 243 -1.77 -17.08 -18.15
C VAL A 243 -2.52 -17.36 -19.44
N GLY A 244 -3.64 -18.09 -19.38
CA GLY A 244 -4.48 -18.37 -20.56
C GLY A 244 -5.00 -17.09 -21.22
N ALA A 245 -5.43 -16.12 -20.41
CA ALA A 245 -5.87 -14.81 -20.90
C ALA A 245 -4.71 -14.04 -21.56
N ALA A 246 -3.51 -14.04 -20.95
CA ALA A 246 -2.34 -13.41 -21.54
C ALA A 246 -1.92 -14.09 -22.84
N PHE A 247 -2.00 -15.42 -22.93
CA PHE A 247 -1.77 -16.15 -24.18
C PHE A 247 -2.73 -15.69 -25.30
N ALA A 248 -4.01 -15.48 -24.96
CA ALA A 248 -5.03 -14.97 -25.89
C ALA A 248 -4.92 -13.46 -26.18
N GLY A 249 -3.92 -12.75 -25.61
CA GLY A 249 -3.67 -11.35 -25.88
C GLY A 249 -4.18 -10.36 -24.85
N ALA A 250 -4.75 -10.84 -23.74
CA ALA A 250 -5.15 -9.94 -22.66
C ALA A 250 -3.94 -9.34 -21.93
N ARG A 251 -4.11 -8.11 -21.43
CA ARG A 251 -3.20 -7.50 -20.45
C ARG A 251 -3.65 -7.96 -19.06
N ALA A 252 -3.13 -9.13 -18.65
CA ALA A 252 -3.64 -9.90 -17.54
C ALA A 252 -2.85 -9.68 -16.25
N ALA A 253 -3.57 -9.71 -15.12
CA ALA A 253 -2.95 -9.76 -13.81
C ALA A 253 -3.64 -10.80 -12.90
N VAL A 254 -2.89 -11.25 -11.89
CA VAL A 254 -3.37 -12.10 -10.80
C VAL A 254 -2.94 -11.50 -9.46
N GLY A 255 -3.81 -11.55 -8.44
CA GLY A 255 -3.51 -11.00 -7.11
C GLY A 255 -3.53 -12.05 -6.01
N THR A 256 -2.59 -11.93 -5.07
CA THR A 256 -2.48 -12.83 -3.92
C THR A 256 -1.60 -12.24 -2.80
N SER A 257 -1.37 -13.00 -1.73
CA SER A 257 -0.39 -12.76 -0.67
C SER A 257 0.71 -13.83 -0.70
N GLY A 258 1.73 -13.74 0.19
CA GLY A 258 2.90 -14.62 0.17
C GLY A 258 2.60 -16.12 0.13
N GLY A 259 1.63 -16.56 0.93
CA GLY A 259 1.23 -17.97 0.96
C GLY A 259 0.62 -18.46 -0.35
N GLY A 260 -0.28 -17.67 -0.95
CA GLY A 260 -0.86 -18.02 -2.26
C GLY A 260 0.14 -17.87 -3.40
N PHE A 261 1.07 -16.91 -3.31
CA PHE A 261 2.15 -16.79 -4.29
C PHE A 261 3.08 -18.01 -4.29
N ALA A 262 3.28 -18.65 -3.13
CA ALA A 262 4.00 -19.91 -3.06
C ALA A 262 3.33 -21.03 -3.88
N LEU A 263 1.99 -21.06 -3.95
CA LEU A 263 1.26 -21.99 -4.80
C LEU A 263 1.36 -21.66 -6.30
N MET A 264 1.66 -20.40 -6.65
CA MET A 264 1.81 -19.94 -8.05
C MET A 264 3.23 -20.13 -8.61
N ASN A 265 4.20 -20.64 -7.84
CA ASN A 265 5.62 -20.68 -8.23
C ASN A 265 5.87 -21.43 -9.55
N GLU A 266 5.17 -22.52 -9.79
CA GLU A 266 5.28 -23.24 -11.05
C GLU A 266 4.75 -22.41 -12.22
N THR A 267 3.61 -21.75 -12.04
CA THR A 267 3.04 -20.86 -13.06
C THR A 267 3.97 -19.68 -13.40
N VAL A 268 4.68 -19.13 -12.43
CA VAL A 268 5.71 -18.09 -12.66
C VAL A 268 6.83 -18.65 -13.55
N SER A 269 7.28 -19.90 -13.33
CA SER A 269 8.27 -20.58 -14.16
C SER A 269 7.75 -20.81 -15.58
N PHE A 270 6.49 -21.27 -15.69
CA PHE A 270 5.82 -21.48 -16.96
C PHE A 270 5.75 -20.18 -17.78
N CYS A 271 5.39 -19.05 -17.17
CA CYS A 271 5.45 -17.75 -17.84
C CYS A 271 6.85 -17.46 -18.41
N GLY A 272 7.90 -17.84 -17.68
CA GLY A 272 9.29 -17.63 -18.10
C GLY A 272 9.70 -18.46 -19.30
N VAL A 273 9.31 -19.73 -19.38
CA VAL A 273 9.65 -20.61 -20.52
C VAL A 273 8.74 -20.36 -21.71
N ALA A 274 7.44 -20.14 -21.48
CA ALA A 274 6.46 -19.92 -22.54
C ALA A 274 6.44 -18.47 -23.07
N ASN A 275 7.31 -17.58 -22.59
CA ASN A 275 7.39 -16.17 -22.97
C ASN A 275 6.02 -15.46 -22.87
N LEU A 276 5.41 -15.53 -21.68
CA LEU A 276 4.10 -14.93 -21.40
C LEU A 276 4.21 -13.84 -20.35
N GLY A 277 3.80 -12.63 -20.72
CA GLY A 277 3.79 -11.47 -19.84
C GLY A 277 2.53 -11.44 -18.97
N VAL A 278 2.67 -11.78 -17.69
CA VAL A 278 1.60 -11.72 -16.68
C VAL A 278 2.05 -10.87 -15.51
N VAL A 279 1.17 -10.03 -14.96
CA VAL A 279 1.43 -9.25 -13.75
C VAL A 279 0.92 -10.01 -12.53
N PHE A 280 1.81 -10.21 -11.54
CA PHE A 280 1.51 -10.79 -10.23
C PHE A 280 1.48 -9.67 -9.20
N TYR A 281 0.30 -9.32 -8.68
CA TYR A 281 0.15 -8.39 -7.56
C TYR A 281 0.31 -9.15 -6.26
N LEU A 282 1.48 -9.03 -5.63
CA LEU A 282 1.84 -9.71 -4.40
C LEU A 282 1.78 -8.74 -3.22
N ALA A 283 0.73 -8.85 -2.40
CA ALA A 283 0.56 -8.04 -1.22
C ALA A 283 1.02 -8.81 0.04
N SER A 284 2.15 -8.41 0.59
CA SER A 284 2.84 -9.08 1.71
C SER A 284 2.14 -8.86 3.05
N ARG A 285 2.20 -9.89 3.89
CA ARG A 285 1.80 -9.87 5.30
C ARG A 285 2.75 -10.74 6.11
N PRO A 286 2.77 -10.65 7.47
CA PRO A 286 3.63 -11.53 8.25
C PRO A 286 3.32 -13.02 8.01
N GLY A 287 4.31 -13.77 7.50
CA GLY A 287 4.34 -15.22 7.42
C GLY A 287 5.14 -15.82 8.59
N PRO A 288 5.49 -17.14 8.54
CA PRO A 288 5.15 -18.10 7.49
C PRO A 288 3.70 -18.59 7.53
N ALA A 289 3.26 -19.27 6.47
CA ALA A 289 1.89 -19.76 6.28
C ALA A 289 0.86 -18.64 6.43
N THR A 290 -0.19 -18.83 7.24
CA THR A 290 -1.20 -17.79 7.49
C THR A 290 -0.60 -16.60 8.27
N GLY A 291 0.30 -16.88 9.22
CA GLY A 291 1.00 -15.87 10.01
C GLY A 291 0.06 -14.92 10.74
N LEU A 292 0.21 -13.63 10.49
CA LEU A 292 -0.67 -12.56 10.98
C LEU A 292 -1.42 -11.94 9.79
N PRO A 293 -2.61 -12.45 9.41
CA PRO A 293 -3.23 -12.17 8.11
C PRO A 293 -3.64 -10.70 7.92
N THR A 294 -3.87 -9.98 8.99
CA THR A 294 -4.36 -8.59 8.99
C THR A 294 -3.32 -7.57 9.44
N TRP A 295 -2.05 -7.97 9.42
CA TRP A 295 -0.92 -7.15 9.86
C TRP A 295 0.07 -6.93 8.70
N THR A 296 0.99 -5.96 8.86
CA THR A 296 1.93 -5.59 7.80
C THR A 296 3.32 -6.17 8.00
N ALA A 297 3.96 -6.58 6.90
CA ALA A 297 5.37 -6.96 6.87
C ALA A 297 5.92 -6.90 5.44
N GLN A 298 7.24 -6.81 5.32
CA GLN A 298 8.00 -6.86 4.06
C GLN A 298 8.83 -8.16 3.99
N GLY A 299 8.20 -9.29 4.31
CA GLY A 299 8.86 -10.60 4.43
C GLY A 299 9.05 -11.36 3.12
N ASP A 300 8.46 -10.91 2.00
CA ASP A 300 8.40 -11.68 0.76
C ASP A 300 9.35 -11.18 -0.34
N LEU A 301 10.30 -10.27 -0.07
CA LEU A 301 11.20 -9.75 -1.08
C LEU A 301 12.06 -10.84 -1.74
N LEU A 302 12.75 -11.65 -0.93
CA LEU A 302 13.57 -12.74 -1.46
C LEU A 302 12.71 -13.83 -2.12
N HIS A 303 11.51 -14.08 -1.58
CA HIS A 303 10.56 -14.99 -2.21
C HIS A 303 10.12 -14.50 -3.59
N ALA A 304 9.79 -13.22 -3.76
CA ALA A 304 9.45 -12.64 -5.05
C ALA A 304 10.61 -12.73 -6.06
N VAL A 305 11.82 -12.39 -5.63
CA VAL A 305 13.01 -12.39 -6.49
C VAL A 305 13.41 -13.80 -6.92
N PHE A 306 13.39 -14.77 -6.01
CA PHE A 306 13.82 -16.15 -6.27
C PHE A 306 12.67 -17.13 -6.54
N SER A 307 11.45 -16.62 -6.77
CA SER A 307 10.29 -17.45 -7.12
C SER A 307 10.48 -18.18 -8.45
N GLY A 308 9.83 -19.33 -8.56
CA GLY A 308 9.93 -20.21 -9.71
C GLY A 308 11.18 -21.07 -9.69
N HIS A 309 11.22 -22.10 -10.53
CA HIS A 309 12.36 -22.97 -10.73
C HIS A 309 12.94 -22.80 -12.13
N GLY A 310 14.21 -23.17 -12.32
CA GLY A 310 14.93 -22.95 -13.58
C GLY A 310 15.43 -21.52 -13.78
N GLU A 311 16.00 -21.25 -14.93
CA GLU A 311 16.66 -19.98 -15.26
C GLU A 311 15.85 -19.18 -16.29
N PHE A 312 15.19 -18.13 -15.82
CA PHE A 312 14.37 -17.25 -16.65
C PHE A 312 14.36 -15.81 -16.11
N ASN A 313 13.91 -14.87 -16.93
CA ASN A 313 13.76 -13.48 -16.52
C ASN A 313 12.41 -13.23 -15.86
N LYS A 314 12.43 -12.44 -14.81
CA LYS A 314 11.26 -11.84 -14.17
C LYS A 314 11.61 -10.42 -13.73
N ILE A 315 10.60 -9.63 -13.41
CA ILE A 315 10.76 -8.26 -12.92
C ILE A 315 10.08 -8.16 -11.56
N VAL A 316 10.71 -7.45 -10.60
CA VAL A 316 10.09 -7.13 -9.31
C VAL A 316 10.07 -5.61 -9.14
N LEU A 317 8.85 -5.05 -9.09
CA LEU A 317 8.57 -3.64 -8.78
C LEU A 317 8.12 -3.53 -7.33
N THR A 318 8.53 -2.46 -6.65
CA THR A 318 8.33 -2.26 -5.22
C THR A 318 7.85 -0.83 -4.93
N PRO A 319 6.60 -0.48 -5.30
CA PRO A 319 6.06 0.86 -5.07
C PRO A 319 6.03 1.19 -3.58
N GLY A 320 6.38 2.42 -3.23
CA GLY A 320 6.45 2.89 -1.84
C GLY A 320 5.37 3.90 -1.45
N THR A 321 4.51 4.32 -2.38
CA THR A 321 3.41 5.25 -2.14
C THR A 321 2.20 4.92 -3.02
N HIS A 322 1.03 5.50 -2.73
CA HIS A 322 -0.18 5.36 -3.54
C HIS A 322 0.04 5.80 -4.99
N ALA A 323 0.74 6.93 -5.20
CA ALA A 323 1.09 7.41 -6.54
C ALA A 323 2.02 6.43 -7.27
N GLU A 324 2.98 5.84 -6.56
CA GLU A 324 3.85 4.82 -7.13
C GLU A 324 3.12 3.49 -7.36
N SER A 325 2.11 3.13 -6.55
CA SER A 325 1.25 1.96 -6.77
C SER A 325 0.46 2.11 -8.09
N TYR A 326 -0.14 3.28 -8.32
CA TYR A 326 -0.78 3.62 -9.58
C TYR A 326 0.18 3.49 -10.76
N GLN A 327 1.37 4.09 -10.67
CA GLN A 327 2.37 4.07 -11.74
C GLN A 327 2.93 2.67 -11.97
N ALA A 328 3.17 1.89 -10.91
CA ALA A 328 3.68 0.52 -10.98
C ALA A 328 2.74 -0.42 -11.74
N ALA A 329 1.42 -0.23 -11.65
CA ALA A 329 0.45 -1.01 -12.42
C ALA A 329 0.63 -0.78 -13.93
N ILE A 330 0.76 0.47 -14.35
CA ILE A 330 0.98 0.85 -15.76
C ILE A 330 2.31 0.29 -16.26
N GLU A 331 3.37 0.47 -15.48
CA GLU A 331 4.71 0.01 -15.81
C GLU A 331 4.79 -1.51 -15.87
N ALA A 332 4.17 -2.21 -14.90
CA ALA A 332 4.13 -3.68 -14.88
C ALA A 332 3.49 -4.24 -16.14
N LEU A 333 2.32 -3.71 -16.54
CA LEU A 333 1.65 -4.13 -17.78
C LEU A 333 2.49 -3.85 -19.02
N ASN A 334 3.17 -2.71 -19.08
CA ASN A 334 4.02 -2.35 -20.21
C ASN A 334 5.31 -3.17 -20.26
N LEU A 335 5.93 -3.47 -19.11
CA LEU A 335 7.11 -4.31 -19.02
C LEU A 335 6.78 -5.77 -19.35
N ALA A 336 5.67 -6.28 -18.83
CA ALA A 336 5.18 -7.63 -19.16
C ALA A 336 4.96 -7.78 -20.66
N ALA A 337 4.24 -6.84 -21.28
CA ALA A 337 4.00 -6.86 -22.72
C ALA A 337 5.25 -6.64 -23.58
N ARG A 338 6.19 -5.80 -23.15
CA ARG A 338 7.41 -5.49 -23.91
C ARG A 338 8.37 -6.65 -23.99
N PHE A 339 8.47 -7.41 -22.91
CA PHE A 339 9.52 -8.43 -22.75
C PHE A 339 8.97 -9.85 -22.70
N ASP A 340 7.66 -10.01 -22.68
CA ASP A 340 6.96 -11.30 -22.52
C ASP A 340 7.49 -12.10 -21.32
N VAL A 341 7.59 -11.44 -20.16
CA VAL A 341 8.07 -12.01 -18.89
C VAL A 341 7.11 -11.74 -17.74
N PRO A 342 7.09 -12.59 -16.71
CA PRO A 342 6.32 -12.32 -15.51
C PRO A 342 6.86 -11.07 -14.77
N VAL A 343 5.94 -10.21 -14.33
CA VAL A 343 6.24 -9.01 -13.54
C VAL A 343 5.52 -9.11 -12.21
N ILE A 344 6.28 -9.10 -11.13
CA ILE A 344 5.76 -9.13 -9.76
C ILE A 344 5.74 -7.69 -9.23
N VAL A 345 4.58 -7.21 -8.82
CA VAL A 345 4.45 -5.95 -8.08
C VAL A 345 4.29 -6.32 -6.61
N LEU A 346 5.39 -6.16 -5.88
CA LEU A 346 5.48 -6.49 -4.46
C LEU A 346 5.10 -5.27 -3.62
N THR A 347 4.00 -5.37 -2.92
CA THR A 347 3.51 -4.41 -1.94
C THR A 347 3.33 -5.08 -0.57
N ASP A 348 2.82 -4.35 0.41
CA ASP A 348 2.50 -4.86 1.73
C ASP A 348 1.16 -4.31 2.23
N LYS A 349 0.65 -4.85 3.35
CA LYS A 349 -0.65 -4.46 3.91
C LYS A 349 -0.73 -2.98 4.23
N LEU A 350 0.36 -2.35 4.69
CA LEU A 350 0.36 -0.92 5.01
C LEU A 350 0.03 -0.10 3.76
N LEU A 351 0.71 -0.34 2.64
CA LEU A 351 0.41 0.38 1.40
C LEU A 351 -0.91 -0.08 0.78
N ALA A 352 -1.19 -1.39 0.77
CA ALA A 352 -2.37 -1.93 0.09
C ALA A 352 -3.70 -1.46 0.69
N GLU A 353 -3.76 -1.29 2.03
CA GLU A 353 -5.01 -1.00 2.76
C GLU A 353 -5.05 0.38 3.44
N SER A 354 -3.95 1.13 3.51
CA SER A 354 -4.00 2.52 3.96
C SER A 354 -4.57 3.41 2.87
N SER A 355 -5.45 4.33 3.25
CA SER A 355 -5.93 5.34 2.33
C SER A 355 -5.15 6.64 2.50
N ALA A 356 -4.95 7.34 1.40
CA ALA A 356 -4.30 8.64 1.41
C ALA A 356 -4.98 9.61 0.44
N SER A 357 -4.74 10.90 0.64
CA SER A 357 -5.10 11.90 -0.35
C SER A 357 -4.25 11.72 -1.60
N PHE A 358 -4.87 11.38 -2.71
CA PHE A 358 -4.24 11.06 -3.98
C PHE A 358 -4.82 11.91 -5.11
N THR A 359 -3.94 12.50 -5.90
CA THR A 359 -4.34 13.23 -7.12
C THR A 359 -3.86 12.42 -8.33
N PRO A 360 -4.79 11.81 -9.09
CA PRO A 360 -4.42 11.04 -10.29
C PRO A 360 -3.67 11.92 -11.30
N PRO A 361 -2.60 11.41 -11.93
CA PRO A 361 -1.94 12.10 -13.04
C PRO A 361 -2.91 12.38 -14.19
N THR A 362 -2.71 13.50 -14.87
CA THR A 362 -3.57 13.92 -16.00
C THR A 362 -3.09 13.41 -17.37
N TYR A 363 -1.89 12.84 -17.42
CA TYR A 363 -1.38 12.30 -18.69
C TYR A 363 -1.93 10.91 -18.98
N ILE A 364 -2.10 10.60 -20.27
CA ILE A 364 -2.47 9.26 -20.74
C ILE A 364 -1.18 8.48 -21.00
N PRO A 365 -0.91 7.39 -20.29
CA PRO A 365 0.30 6.62 -20.51
C PRO A 365 0.27 5.92 -21.88
N LYS A 366 1.45 5.79 -22.50
CA LYS A 366 1.58 4.98 -23.69
C LYS A 366 1.41 3.50 -23.33
N VAL A 367 0.43 2.85 -23.96
CA VAL A 367 0.25 1.41 -23.86
C VAL A 367 1.18 0.72 -24.84
N VAL A 368 1.94 -0.27 -24.34
CA VAL A 368 2.88 -1.08 -25.14
C VAL A 368 2.23 -2.41 -25.45
N SER A 369 2.22 -2.80 -26.72
CA SER A 369 1.75 -4.12 -27.16
C SER A 369 2.88 -5.15 -27.08
N SER A 370 2.53 -6.42 -26.86
CA SER A 370 3.47 -7.53 -26.98
C SER A 370 3.90 -7.68 -28.44
N PRO A 371 5.18 -8.00 -28.71
CA PRO A 371 5.64 -8.33 -30.05
C PRO A 371 5.19 -9.73 -30.52
N ARG A 372 4.62 -10.53 -29.64
CA ARG A 372 4.19 -11.90 -29.90
C ARG A 372 2.97 -11.92 -30.81
N HIS A 373 2.93 -12.89 -31.73
CA HIS A 373 1.74 -13.18 -32.53
C HIS A 373 0.64 -13.79 -31.66
N LEU A 374 -0.58 -13.32 -31.84
CA LEU A 374 -1.73 -13.83 -31.09
C LEU A 374 -2.33 -15.05 -31.80
N PRO A 375 -2.91 -16.01 -31.06
CA PRO A 375 -3.62 -17.13 -31.65
C PRO A 375 -4.71 -16.65 -32.63
N GLY A 376 -4.68 -17.19 -33.85
CA GLY A 376 -5.66 -16.86 -34.91
C GLY A 376 -5.44 -15.53 -35.63
N SER A 377 -4.31 -14.83 -35.37
CA SER A 377 -3.91 -13.66 -36.16
C SER A 377 -3.04 -14.09 -37.35
N ASP A 378 -3.49 -13.77 -38.57
CA ASP A 378 -2.80 -14.08 -39.83
C ASP A 378 -2.35 -15.56 -39.94
N ASP A 379 -1.36 -15.85 -40.76
CA ASP A 379 -0.74 -17.19 -40.90
C ASP A 379 0.28 -17.51 -39.79
N SER A 380 0.33 -16.70 -38.71
CA SER A 380 1.27 -16.89 -37.62
C SER A 380 0.76 -17.90 -36.60
N PHE A 381 1.62 -18.80 -36.19
CA PHE A 381 1.33 -19.82 -35.20
C PHE A 381 2.33 -19.70 -34.04
N TYR A 382 1.82 -19.73 -32.81
CA TYR A 382 2.62 -19.83 -31.59
C TYR A 382 2.00 -20.83 -30.63
N MET A 383 2.76 -21.81 -30.19
CA MET A 383 2.33 -22.80 -29.22
C MET A 383 3.03 -22.54 -27.87
N ALA A 384 2.25 -22.13 -26.86
CA ALA A 384 2.77 -22.06 -25.50
C ALA A 384 2.84 -23.48 -24.92
N ASN A 385 4.05 -23.91 -24.55
CA ASN A 385 4.27 -25.19 -23.87
C ASN A 385 5.40 -25.05 -22.84
N SER A 386 5.57 -26.08 -22.01
CA SER A 386 6.55 -26.10 -20.91
C SER A 386 7.94 -26.63 -21.30
N TYR A 387 8.14 -26.96 -22.57
CA TYR A 387 9.45 -27.43 -23.06
C TYR A 387 10.27 -26.25 -23.59
N GLU A 388 11.60 -26.45 -23.68
CA GLU A 388 12.43 -25.56 -24.50
C GLU A 388 11.95 -25.62 -25.96
N HIS A 389 11.81 -24.46 -26.60
CA HIS A 389 11.15 -24.37 -27.91
C HIS A 389 11.77 -23.30 -28.80
N ASP A 390 11.52 -23.42 -30.09
CA ASP A 390 11.85 -22.43 -31.11
C ASP A 390 10.93 -21.20 -31.05
N GLN A 391 11.08 -20.29 -31.99
CA GLN A 391 10.30 -19.04 -32.07
C GLN A 391 8.80 -19.27 -32.32
N ASN A 392 8.41 -20.45 -32.81
CA ASN A 392 7.02 -20.83 -33.08
C ASN A 392 6.41 -21.65 -31.92
N GLY A 393 7.19 -21.96 -30.90
CA GLY A 393 6.77 -22.77 -29.75
C GLY A 393 6.93 -24.28 -29.96
N PHE A 394 7.57 -24.74 -31.06
CA PHE A 394 7.86 -26.17 -31.25
C PHE A 394 9.02 -26.61 -30.36
N SER A 395 8.83 -27.72 -29.66
CA SER A 395 9.83 -28.27 -28.74
C SER A 395 11.15 -28.58 -29.45
N ILE A 396 12.28 -28.27 -28.82
CA ILE A 396 13.62 -28.54 -29.32
C ILE A 396 14.42 -29.32 -28.26
N GLU A 397 15.25 -30.27 -28.76
CA GLU A 397 16.20 -31.05 -27.92
C GLU A 397 17.64 -30.97 -28.45
N ASP A 398 17.88 -30.37 -29.62
CA ASP A 398 19.22 -30.15 -30.12
C ASP A 398 20.02 -29.25 -29.17
N ALA A 399 21.15 -29.74 -28.68
CA ALA A 399 21.98 -29.09 -27.67
C ALA A 399 22.45 -27.69 -28.08
N SER A 400 22.70 -27.44 -29.36
CA SER A 400 23.17 -26.15 -29.87
C SER A 400 22.01 -25.14 -29.92
N LEU A 401 20.83 -25.57 -30.33
CA LEU A 401 19.61 -24.74 -30.34
C LEU A 401 19.15 -24.40 -28.92
N VAL A 402 19.10 -25.39 -28.03
CA VAL A 402 18.76 -25.16 -26.59
C VAL A 402 19.73 -24.15 -25.99
N LYS A 403 21.06 -24.33 -26.16
CA LYS A 403 22.05 -23.36 -25.66
C LYS A 403 21.82 -21.95 -26.20
N LYS A 404 21.48 -21.82 -27.48
CA LYS A 404 21.17 -20.53 -28.11
C LYS A 404 19.95 -19.86 -27.51
N VAL A 405 18.85 -20.60 -27.33
CA VAL A 405 17.58 -20.09 -26.76
C VAL A 405 17.79 -19.67 -25.31
N VAL A 406 18.38 -20.52 -24.46
CA VAL A 406 18.64 -20.21 -23.05
C VAL A 406 19.56 -18.98 -22.92
N THR A 407 20.65 -18.92 -23.71
CA THR A 407 21.55 -17.76 -23.68
C THR A 407 20.85 -16.46 -24.08
N ALA A 408 20.01 -16.52 -25.12
CA ALA A 408 19.21 -15.35 -25.55
C ALA A 408 18.24 -14.93 -24.47
N ARG A 409 17.51 -15.87 -23.83
CA ARG A 409 16.60 -15.64 -22.71
C ARG A 409 17.31 -14.91 -21.57
N LEU A 410 18.42 -15.45 -21.07
CA LEU A 410 19.15 -14.86 -19.96
C LEU A 410 19.76 -13.48 -20.29
N SER A 411 20.21 -13.29 -21.54
CA SER A 411 20.77 -12.00 -21.98
C SER A 411 19.74 -10.86 -21.97
N LEU A 412 18.44 -11.18 -21.98
CA LEU A 412 17.35 -10.21 -21.96
C LEU A 412 17.37 -9.34 -20.70
N SER A 413 17.88 -9.86 -19.57
CA SER A 413 18.04 -9.11 -18.31
C SER A 413 18.78 -7.79 -18.50
N LYS A 414 19.83 -7.76 -19.35
CA LYS A 414 20.61 -6.54 -19.67
C LYS A 414 19.77 -5.48 -20.40
N LYS A 415 18.77 -5.90 -21.17
CA LYS A 415 17.82 -5.00 -21.84
C LYS A 415 16.77 -4.52 -20.85
N ILE A 416 16.20 -5.43 -20.04
CA ILE A 416 15.18 -5.13 -19.03
C ILE A 416 15.64 -4.01 -18.09
N VAL A 417 16.85 -4.12 -17.52
CA VAL A 417 17.42 -3.13 -16.58
C VAL A 417 17.36 -1.68 -17.10
N LYS A 418 17.44 -1.47 -18.43
CA LYS A 418 17.39 -0.13 -19.03
C LYS A 418 16.01 0.51 -18.97
N TYR A 419 14.95 -0.28 -18.79
CA TYR A 419 13.55 0.14 -18.76
C TYR A 419 12.96 0.17 -17.35
N LEU A 420 13.68 -0.37 -16.37
CA LEU A 420 13.20 -0.37 -14.99
C LEU A 420 13.19 1.04 -14.39
N PRO A 421 12.21 1.35 -13.51
CA PRO A 421 12.28 2.51 -12.66
C PRO A 421 13.60 2.55 -11.89
N LYS A 422 14.28 3.70 -11.94
CA LYS A 422 15.57 3.86 -11.28
C LYS A 422 15.36 4.16 -9.78
N PRO A 423 16.35 3.80 -8.93
CA PRO A 423 16.35 4.26 -7.55
C PRO A 423 16.24 5.78 -7.47
N VAL A 424 15.43 6.28 -6.54
CA VAL A 424 15.15 7.70 -6.36
C VAL A 424 15.81 8.19 -5.08
N PHE A 425 16.65 9.22 -5.22
CA PHE A 425 17.31 9.86 -4.09
C PHE A 425 16.49 11.05 -3.57
N TYR A 426 16.31 11.10 -2.26
CA TYR A 426 15.71 12.20 -1.52
C TYR A 426 16.73 12.70 -0.49
N GLY A 427 17.01 13.99 -0.47
CA GLY A 427 17.95 14.59 0.49
C GLY A 427 18.87 15.60 -0.15
N SER A 428 19.90 15.99 0.60
CA SER A 428 20.91 16.96 0.17
C SER A 428 22.16 16.26 -0.36
N ASP A 429 22.85 16.86 -1.31
CA ASP A 429 24.19 16.42 -1.78
C ASP A 429 25.24 16.46 -0.68
N GLN A 430 24.95 17.15 0.44
CA GLN A 430 25.83 17.20 1.64
C GLN A 430 25.62 16.02 2.59
N ALA A 431 24.67 15.14 2.32
CA ALA A 431 24.36 13.99 3.17
C ALA A 431 25.60 13.07 3.33
N LYS A 432 25.88 12.70 4.56
CA LYS A 432 26.96 11.76 4.93
C LYS A 432 26.43 10.36 5.23
N THR A 433 25.14 10.27 5.52
CA THR A 433 24.44 9.03 5.85
C THR A 433 23.35 8.79 4.82
N LEU A 434 23.31 7.59 4.27
CA LEU A 434 22.30 7.15 3.30
C LEU A 434 21.42 6.08 3.92
N ILE A 435 20.11 6.29 3.89
CA ILE A 435 19.12 5.26 4.20
C ILE A 435 18.74 4.55 2.91
N LEU A 436 18.74 3.23 2.92
CA LEU A 436 18.22 2.39 1.85
C LEU A 436 16.91 1.77 2.32
N THR A 437 15.88 1.86 1.50
CA THR A 437 14.59 1.21 1.75
C THR A 437 13.82 0.95 0.45
N TRP A 438 12.75 0.15 0.55
CA TRP A 438 11.84 -0.17 -0.52
C TRP A 438 10.40 -0.26 0.00
N GLY A 439 9.41 -0.27 -0.90
CA GLY A 439 8.02 -0.43 -0.53
C GLY A 439 7.51 0.64 0.44
N SER A 440 6.51 0.31 1.22
CA SER A 440 5.79 1.25 2.11
C SER A 440 6.67 1.92 3.17
N THR A 441 7.78 1.31 3.57
CA THR A 441 8.72 1.90 4.55
C THR A 441 9.26 3.27 4.09
N LYS A 442 9.28 3.54 2.78
CA LYS A 442 9.58 4.85 2.21
C LYS A 442 8.77 5.97 2.86
N MET A 443 7.46 5.73 3.07
CA MET A 443 6.55 6.75 3.61
C MET A 443 7.00 7.19 5.01
N ALA A 444 7.30 6.24 5.88
CA ALA A 444 7.77 6.53 7.23
C ALA A 444 9.15 7.22 7.27
N VAL A 445 10.06 6.84 6.36
CA VAL A 445 11.38 7.48 6.27
C VAL A 445 11.26 8.92 5.79
N LEU A 446 10.44 9.20 4.77
CA LEU A 446 10.22 10.58 4.30
C LEU A 446 9.63 11.46 5.41
N GLU A 447 8.65 10.94 6.14
CA GLU A 447 8.04 11.67 7.26
C GLU A 447 9.07 11.91 8.38
N ALA A 448 9.88 10.90 8.73
CA ALA A 448 10.93 11.04 9.72
C ALA A 448 11.99 12.09 9.32
N LEU A 449 12.35 12.18 8.03
CA LEU A 449 13.28 13.21 7.56
C LEU A 449 12.71 14.62 7.75
N ASN A 450 11.39 14.81 7.55
CA ASN A 450 10.71 16.08 7.80
C ASN A 450 10.65 16.46 9.28
N MET A 451 10.76 15.48 10.19
CA MET A 451 10.75 15.68 11.64
C MET A 451 12.15 15.99 12.23
N LEU A 452 13.23 15.82 11.44
CA LEU A 452 14.60 16.09 11.91
C LEU A 452 14.89 17.59 11.91
N ASP A 453 15.62 18.05 12.94
CA ASP A 453 16.11 19.44 13.02
C ASP A 453 17.14 19.75 11.92
N ASN A 454 17.91 18.76 11.50
CA ASN A 454 18.92 18.91 10.44
C ASN A 454 18.83 17.76 9.41
N PRO A 455 17.84 17.77 8.53
CA PRO A 455 17.66 16.72 7.55
C PRO A 455 18.76 16.69 6.47
N SER A 456 19.53 17.75 6.28
CA SER A 456 20.56 17.83 5.22
C SER A 456 21.70 16.81 5.36
N LYS A 457 21.90 16.26 6.55
CA LYS A 457 22.94 15.23 6.80
C LYS A 457 22.54 13.82 6.39
N ILE A 458 21.26 13.59 6.14
CA ILE A 458 20.69 12.28 5.84
C ILE A 458 20.09 12.28 4.44
N GLY A 459 20.40 11.28 3.65
CA GLY A 459 19.73 10.99 2.37
C GLY A 459 18.93 9.69 2.45
N LEU A 460 17.89 9.59 1.65
CA LEU A 460 17.13 8.38 1.41
C LEU A 460 17.32 7.96 -0.05
N LEU A 461 17.66 6.70 -0.29
CA LEU A 461 17.56 6.07 -1.60
C LEU A 461 16.46 5.02 -1.56
N HIS A 462 15.40 5.29 -2.28
CA HIS A 462 14.26 4.37 -2.44
C HIS A 462 14.41 3.57 -3.73
N PHE A 463 14.10 2.28 -3.66
CA PHE A 463 14.13 1.37 -4.79
C PHE A 463 12.68 1.05 -5.25
N PRO A 464 12.18 1.67 -6.34
CA PRO A 464 10.88 1.34 -6.91
C PRO A 464 10.89 0.05 -7.74
N SER A 465 12.08 -0.49 -8.03
CA SER A 465 12.30 -1.81 -8.62
C SER A 465 13.53 -2.45 -8.00
N LEU A 466 13.50 -3.77 -7.79
CA LEU A 466 14.57 -4.51 -7.13
C LEU A 466 15.10 -5.68 -7.94
N TRP A 467 14.40 -6.07 -9.03
CA TRP A 467 14.89 -7.15 -9.87
C TRP A 467 14.53 -6.93 -11.36
N PRO A 468 15.47 -7.18 -12.32
CA PRO A 468 16.91 -7.48 -12.12
C PRO A 468 17.68 -6.33 -11.49
N ILE A 469 18.67 -6.67 -10.65
CA ILE A 469 19.55 -5.65 -10.04
C ILE A 469 20.45 -5.02 -11.09
N ASN A 470 20.60 -3.70 -11.04
CA ASN A 470 21.63 -3.00 -11.80
C ASN A 470 22.94 -2.94 -10.97
N PRO A 471 24.02 -3.61 -11.39
CA PRO A 471 25.29 -3.58 -10.64
C PRO A 471 25.86 -2.17 -10.41
N ASN A 472 25.50 -1.21 -11.27
CA ASN A 472 25.94 0.18 -11.14
C ASN A 472 25.34 0.89 -9.90
N TRP A 473 24.33 0.32 -9.25
CA TRP A 473 23.80 0.89 -7.99
C TRP A 473 24.87 0.96 -6.90
N ALA A 474 25.87 0.08 -6.92
CA ALA A 474 27.02 0.15 -6.00
C ALA A 474 27.75 1.51 -6.05
N LEU A 475 27.72 2.20 -7.21
CA LEU A 475 28.34 3.51 -7.36
C LEU A 475 27.57 4.60 -6.61
N MET A 476 26.27 4.44 -6.44
CA MET A 476 25.42 5.41 -5.72
C MET A 476 25.70 5.43 -4.22
N PHE A 477 26.33 4.38 -3.68
CA PHE A 477 26.62 4.27 -2.25
C PHE A 477 27.95 4.90 -1.87
N LYS A 478 28.90 5.01 -2.82
CA LYS A 478 30.28 5.47 -2.58
C LYS A 478 30.42 6.82 -1.89
N PRO A 479 29.57 7.83 -2.13
CA PRO A 479 29.72 9.14 -1.48
C PRO A 479 29.43 9.15 0.02
N PHE A 480 28.76 8.10 0.54
CA PHE A 480 28.24 8.11 1.90
C PHE A 480 29.16 7.36 2.87
N LYS A 481 29.35 7.96 4.04
CA LYS A 481 30.13 7.38 5.14
C LYS A 481 29.38 6.24 5.84
N ASN A 482 28.08 6.44 6.04
CA ASN A 482 27.21 5.48 6.69
C ASN A 482 26.10 5.05 5.73
N ILE A 483 25.83 3.75 5.68
CA ILE A 483 24.71 3.18 4.93
C ILE A 483 23.82 2.45 5.91
N LEU A 484 22.57 2.88 6.03
CA LEU A 484 21.57 2.32 6.92
C LEU A 484 20.52 1.62 6.08
N VAL A 485 20.01 0.47 6.55
CA VAL A 485 18.89 -0.22 5.90
C VAL A 485 17.71 -0.22 6.86
N ILE A 486 16.54 0.20 6.36
CA ILE A 486 15.30 0.23 7.13
C ILE A 486 14.26 -0.64 6.40
N GLU A 487 13.79 -1.71 7.06
CA GLU A 487 12.83 -2.67 6.50
C GLU A 487 11.86 -3.20 7.56
N ASN A 488 10.64 -3.49 7.14
CA ASN A 488 9.64 -4.14 7.98
C ASN A 488 9.71 -5.68 7.86
N ASN A 489 10.89 -6.25 8.14
CA ASN A 489 11.16 -7.69 8.25
C ASN A 489 12.30 -7.95 9.23
N ALA A 490 12.49 -9.21 9.63
CA ALA A 490 13.47 -9.61 10.65
C ALA A 490 14.88 -9.83 10.08
N THR A 491 15.06 -10.02 8.77
CA THR A 491 16.27 -10.61 8.18
C THR A 491 17.05 -9.69 7.26
N SER A 492 16.63 -8.42 7.15
CA SER A 492 17.25 -7.44 6.25
C SER A 492 17.39 -7.96 4.82
N GLN A 493 16.25 -8.32 4.22
CA GLN A 493 16.21 -8.97 2.91
C GLN A 493 16.80 -8.12 1.80
N LEU A 494 16.64 -6.79 1.87
CA LEU A 494 17.30 -5.85 0.96
C LEU A 494 18.82 -5.97 1.03
N SER A 495 19.38 -6.04 2.26
CA SER A 495 20.84 -6.21 2.43
C SER A 495 21.34 -7.50 1.78
N THR A 496 20.63 -8.60 2.00
CA THR A 496 20.94 -9.91 1.41
C THR A 496 20.88 -9.84 -0.12
N LEU A 497 19.83 -9.23 -0.65
CA LEU A 497 19.63 -9.08 -2.08
C LEU A 497 20.73 -8.23 -2.73
N LEU A 498 21.09 -7.10 -2.15
CA LEU A 498 22.18 -6.25 -2.66
C LEU A 498 23.54 -6.96 -2.60
N ALA A 499 23.79 -7.71 -1.51
CA ALA A 499 25.03 -8.48 -1.34
C ALA A 499 25.17 -9.62 -2.36
N SER A 500 24.07 -10.11 -2.94
CA SER A 500 24.13 -11.11 -4.02
C SER A 500 24.67 -10.56 -5.34
N ALA A 501 24.59 -9.24 -5.54
CA ALA A 501 24.98 -8.60 -6.80
C ALA A 501 26.35 -7.88 -6.75
N PHE A 502 26.74 -7.39 -5.58
CA PHE A 502 28.02 -6.69 -5.35
C PHE A 502 28.38 -6.71 -3.86
N PRO A 503 29.68 -6.50 -3.49
CA PRO A 503 30.07 -6.41 -2.09
C PRO A 503 29.29 -5.33 -1.37
N PHE A 504 28.41 -5.72 -0.44
CA PHE A 504 27.53 -4.84 0.31
C PHE A 504 27.39 -5.30 1.75
N LYS A 505 27.57 -4.35 2.68
CA LYS A 505 27.26 -4.52 4.10
C LYS A 505 26.80 -3.18 4.65
N PRO A 506 25.60 -3.08 5.23
CA PRO A 506 25.16 -1.83 5.86
C PRO A 506 25.96 -1.52 7.13
N THR A 507 26.07 -0.24 7.46
CA THR A 507 26.65 0.23 8.73
C THR A 507 25.77 -0.19 9.90
N SER A 508 24.44 -0.10 9.72
CA SER A 508 23.45 -0.49 10.72
C SER A 508 22.10 -0.76 10.04
N THR A 509 21.21 -1.45 10.75
CA THR A 509 19.86 -1.75 10.29
C THR A 509 18.81 -1.39 11.34
N LEU A 510 17.66 -0.88 10.89
CA LEU A 510 16.45 -0.79 11.69
C LEU A 510 15.42 -1.76 11.10
N LEU A 511 15.14 -2.83 11.81
CA LEU A 511 14.24 -3.90 11.38
C LEU A 511 13.06 -3.99 12.33
N ASN A 512 11.86 -4.19 11.77
CA ASN A 512 10.65 -4.47 12.54
C ASN A 512 9.99 -5.74 12.03
N CYS A 513 9.48 -6.58 12.95
CA CYS A 513 8.87 -7.87 12.60
C CYS A 513 7.68 -8.25 13.50
N ASP A 514 7.09 -7.28 14.19
CA ASP A 514 5.97 -7.49 15.11
C ASP A 514 4.59 -7.36 14.44
N GLY A 515 4.56 -7.15 13.13
CA GLY A 515 3.35 -6.96 12.36
C GLY A 515 2.84 -5.50 12.34
N ARG A 516 3.51 -4.58 13.02
CA ARG A 516 3.17 -3.15 12.99
C ARG A 516 4.00 -2.43 11.93
N PRO A 517 3.52 -1.29 11.42
CA PRO A 517 4.35 -0.42 10.59
C PRO A 517 5.51 0.15 11.41
N ILE A 518 6.59 0.52 10.73
CA ILE A 518 7.64 1.35 11.32
C ILE A 518 7.12 2.79 11.36
N TYR A 519 7.09 3.39 12.55
CA TYR A 519 6.63 4.77 12.72
C TYR A 519 7.76 5.78 12.53
N PRO A 520 7.48 7.00 12.03
CA PRO A 520 8.48 8.05 11.86
C PRO A 520 9.28 8.35 13.15
N GLU A 521 8.64 8.34 14.31
CA GLU A 521 9.26 8.61 15.61
C GLU A 521 10.34 7.56 15.96
N GLN A 522 10.12 6.29 15.58
CA GLN A 522 11.12 5.24 15.76
C GLN A 522 12.36 5.50 14.89
N ILE A 523 12.14 5.93 13.64
CA ILE A 523 13.20 6.28 12.70
C ILE A 523 13.97 7.51 13.20
N VAL A 524 13.29 8.57 13.64
CA VAL A 524 13.94 9.76 14.24
C VAL A 524 14.82 9.38 15.42
N LYS A 525 14.31 8.53 16.33
CA LYS A 525 15.09 8.02 17.45
C LYS A 525 16.32 7.24 16.99
N TYR A 526 16.19 6.39 15.99
CA TYR A 526 17.28 5.59 15.41
C TYR A 526 18.33 6.47 14.73
N LEU A 527 17.94 7.58 14.11
CA LEU A 527 18.83 8.47 13.37
C LEU A 527 19.63 9.44 14.25
N LYS A 528 19.29 9.61 15.53
CA LYS A 528 19.99 10.56 16.44
C LYS A 528 21.53 10.52 16.37
N PRO A 529 22.21 9.35 16.35
CA PRO A 529 23.67 9.30 16.25
C PRO A 529 24.25 9.77 14.93
N TYR A 530 23.42 9.89 13.88
CA TYR A 530 23.83 10.20 12.51
C TYR A 530 23.53 11.64 12.09
N VAL A 531 22.77 12.40 12.90
CA VAL A 531 22.44 13.82 12.65
C VAL A 531 23.30 14.77 13.50
N SER A 532 24.03 14.26 14.49
CA SER A 532 24.99 15.02 15.31
C SER A 532 26.20 15.52 14.52
#